data_8896ffaf06fe710c771f40497bf6b776
#
_entry.id   8896ffaf06fe710c771f40497bf6b776
#
_cell.length_a   1.000
_cell.length_b   1.000
_cell.length_c   1.000
_cell.angle_alpha   90.00
_cell.angle_beta   90.00
_cell.angle_gamma   90.00
#
_symmetry.space_group_name_H-M   'P 1'
#
loop_
_entity.id
_entity.type
_entity.pdbx_description
1 polymer ?
#
loop_
_entity_poly.entity_id
_entity_poly.type
_entity_poly.pdbx_seq_one_letter_code
_entity_poly.pdbx_strand_id
1 'polypeptide(L)'
;MQKSLACGIIGAGSIGGLIDSPHSANIASHAHAITKHPLCKLSAICEPSLTNQQSFTGRWGEVGVYHSLDALLQYETIDLLAIASPTPFHAKAIEEALHVKNLRYILCEKPLVSTGKELEVLKPLLLKSEKKILIHLMRRYDPSFIHLAHDIENEKWGKAVRFQGVFTKGLLHNGIHMLAVLSHFFGKIKTIKPLHVKILEDDISGDFEVKLEKAHGALSCMDDLPYSAFELSIWFEHGKIDIKEGGSKIDSFVKKPSPLYEGYFTLEHESTLPNSLNSYALHSLEFLLEVDDIKAKQILEEHILIHEKIFETITKEKRT
;
A
#
# COMPACT_ATOMS: atom_id res chain seq x y z
N MET A 1 9.81 25.68 -19.75
CA MET A 1 8.88 25.15 -18.74
C MET A 1 8.76 23.64 -18.95
N GLN A 2 8.97 22.83 -17.93
CA GLN A 2 8.76 21.39 -18.01
C GLN A 2 7.26 21.12 -18.24
N LYS A 3 6.93 20.31 -19.25
CA LYS A 3 5.53 19.98 -19.57
C LYS A 3 4.94 19.19 -18.40
N SER A 4 3.79 19.64 -17.87
CA SER A 4 3.10 18.92 -16.81
C SER A 4 2.59 17.56 -17.32
N LEU A 5 2.61 16.55 -16.46
CA LEU A 5 2.08 15.21 -16.72
C LEU A 5 0.56 15.26 -16.72
N ALA A 6 -0.06 14.81 -17.79
CA ALA A 6 -1.50 14.63 -17.87
C ALA A 6 -1.89 13.36 -17.07
N CYS A 7 -2.74 13.54 -16.05
CA CYS A 7 -3.13 12.48 -15.15
C CYS A 7 -4.61 12.13 -15.30
N GLY A 8 -4.91 10.83 -15.44
CA GLY A 8 -6.26 10.27 -15.45
C GLY A 8 -6.54 9.48 -14.18
N ILE A 9 -7.82 9.40 -13.79
CA ILE A 9 -8.28 8.58 -12.66
C ILE A 9 -9.40 7.65 -13.14
N ILE A 10 -9.29 6.36 -12.84
CA ILE A 10 -10.37 5.38 -13.00
C ILE A 10 -11.05 5.18 -11.65
N GLY A 11 -12.35 5.47 -11.58
CA GLY A 11 -13.11 5.44 -10.34
C GLY A 11 -13.06 6.78 -9.59
N ALA A 12 -14.08 7.61 -9.79
CA ALA A 12 -14.22 8.90 -9.12
C ALA A 12 -14.99 8.80 -7.79
N GLY A 13 -14.85 7.68 -7.09
CA GLY A 13 -15.42 7.46 -5.76
C GLY A 13 -14.59 8.07 -4.63
N SER A 14 -14.71 7.49 -3.43
CA SER A 14 -14.06 7.98 -2.21
C SER A 14 -12.56 8.23 -2.41
N ILE A 15 -11.79 7.18 -2.69
CA ILE A 15 -10.31 7.27 -2.83
C ILE A 15 -9.90 7.98 -4.12
N GLY A 16 -10.72 7.89 -5.17
CA GLY A 16 -10.47 8.64 -6.41
C GLY A 16 -10.48 10.15 -6.20
N GLY A 17 -11.42 10.68 -5.37
CA GLY A 17 -11.50 12.12 -5.15
C GLY A 17 -12.58 12.61 -4.17
N LEU A 18 -13.42 11.73 -3.60
CA LEU A 18 -14.56 12.20 -2.79
C LEU A 18 -14.33 12.12 -1.27
N ILE A 19 -13.24 11.54 -0.78
CA ILE A 19 -12.90 11.46 0.64
C ILE A 19 -12.38 12.78 1.21
N ASP A 20 -11.81 13.62 0.36
CA ASP A 20 -11.23 14.92 0.73
C ASP A 20 -11.58 16.01 -0.32
N SER A 21 -10.94 17.16 -0.24
CA SER A 21 -11.16 18.31 -1.13
C SER A 21 -9.87 19.10 -1.29
N PRO A 22 -9.79 20.05 -2.26
CA PRO A 22 -8.60 20.88 -2.48
C PRO A 22 -8.12 21.66 -1.23
N HIS A 23 -9.02 21.88 -0.26
CA HIS A 23 -8.75 22.63 0.97
C HIS A 23 -8.61 21.75 2.22
N SER A 24 -8.70 20.43 2.07
CA SER A 24 -8.52 19.50 3.20
C SER A 24 -7.06 19.52 3.66
N ALA A 25 -6.87 19.44 4.99
CA ALA A 25 -5.52 19.35 5.58
C ALA A 25 -4.83 18.02 5.23
N ASN A 26 -5.62 16.95 5.09
CA ASN A 26 -5.12 15.63 4.73
C ASN A 26 -5.23 15.41 3.22
N ILE A 27 -4.19 14.85 2.61
CA ILE A 27 -4.15 14.48 1.19
C ILE A 27 -4.37 12.97 1.11
N ALA A 28 -5.65 12.56 0.99
CA ALA A 28 -6.08 11.17 1.10
C ALA A 28 -6.61 10.58 -0.22
N SER A 29 -6.94 11.42 -1.22
CA SER A 29 -7.40 10.97 -2.53
C SER A 29 -6.36 11.17 -3.63
N HIS A 30 -6.50 10.39 -4.70
CA HIS A 30 -5.66 10.57 -5.89
C HIS A 30 -5.85 11.93 -6.55
N ALA A 31 -7.09 12.45 -6.60
CA ALA A 31 -7.35 13.78 -7.16
C ALA A 31 -6.63 14.88 -6.37
N HIS A 32 -6.64 14.78 -5.03
CA HIS A 32 -5.94 15.74 -4.18
C HIS A 32 -4.41 15.66 -4.37
N ALA A 33 -3.85 14.46 -4.37
CA ALA A 33 -2.43 14.25 -4.62
C ALA A 33 -1.98 14.82 -5.98
N ILE A 34 -2.74 14.51 -7.05
CA ILE A 34 -2.45 15.00 -8.40
C ILE A 34 -2.51 16.54 -8.47
N THR A 35 -3.53 17.15 -7.86
CA THR A 35 -3.69 18.62 -7.90
C THR A 35 -2.68 19.37 -7.03
N LYS A 36 -2.10 18.73 -6.01
CA LYS A 36 -1.05 19.31 -5.17
C LYS A 36 0.35 19.14 -5.76
N HIS A 37 0.57 18.13 -6.59
CA HIS A 37 1.89 17.85 -7.13
C HIS A 37 2.23 18.80 -8.28
N PRO A 38 3.36 19.55 -8.25
CA PRO A 38 3.66 20.63 -9.21
C PRO A 38 3.87 20.15 -10.65
N LEU A 39 4.24 18.87 -10.84
CA LEU A 39 4.46 18.28 -12.18
C LEU A 39 3.20 17.62 -12.74
N CYS A 40 2.08 17.55 -12.01
CA CYS A 40 0.88 16.85 -12.42
C CYS A 40 -0.28 17.80 -12.73
N LYS A 41 -1.12 17.38 -13.67
CA LYS A 41 -2.38 18.04 -14.00
C LYS A 41 -3.47 16.99 -14.08
N LEU A 42 -4.50 17.13 -13.26
CA LEU A 42 -5.70 16.32 -13.36
C LEU A 42 -6.41 16.66 -14.68
N SER A 43 -6.48 15.71 -15.59
CA SER A 43 -6.97 15.93 -16.97
C SER A 43 -8.28 15.22 -17.22
N ALA A 44 -8.46 14.00 -16.71
CA ALA A 44 -9.64 13.22 -16.99
C ALA A 44 -10.00 12.22 -15.88
N ILE A 45 -11.28 11.82 -15.84
CA ILE A 45 -11.78 10.72 -15.05
C ILE A 45 -12.57 9.72 -15.90
N CYS A 46 -12.48 8.44 -15.53
CA CYS A 46 -13.37 7.39 -15.99
C CYS A 46 -14.28 6.97 -14.84
N GLU A 47 -15.56 7.27 -14.93
CA GLU A 47 -16.56 6.97 -13.88
C GLU A 47 -17.93 6.73 -14.54
N PRO A 48 -18.55 5.56 -14.34
CA PRO A 48 -19.86 5.27 -14.93
C PRO A 48 -21.02 5.97 -14.20
N SER A 49 -20.88 6.32 -12.89
CA SER A 49 -21.93 6.94 -12.11
C SER A 49 -22.03 8.44 -12.36
N LEU A 50 -23.15 8.92 -12.91
CA LEU A 50 -23.40 10.35 -13.12
C LEU A 50 -23.32 11.15 -11.81
N THR A 51 -23.80 10.58 -10.69
CA THR A 51 -23.73 11.24 -9.37
C THR A 51 -22.28 11.46 -8.94
N ASN A 52 -21.42 10.45 -9.09
CA ASN A 52 -19.99 10.58 -8.77
C ASN A 52 -19.31 11.58 -9.72
N GLN A 53 -19.60 11.56 -11.02
CA GLN A 53 -19.07 12.52 -12.00
C GLN A 53 -19.39 13.97 -11.58
N GLN A 54 -20.65 14.27 -11.27
CA GLN A 54 -21.10 15.60 -10.82
C GLN A 54 -20.44 16.01 -9.50
N SER A 55 -20.41 15.10 -8.53
CA SER A 55 -19.76 15.35 -7.24
C SER A 55 -18.27 15.61 -7.38
N PHE A 56 -17.60 14.86 -8.26
CA PHE A 56 -16.18 14.99 -8.52
C PHE A 56 -15.86 16.33 -9.23
N THR A 57 -16.54 16.64 -10.33
CA THR A 57 -16.31 17.89 -11.09
C THR A 57 -16.69 19.13 -10.28
N GLY A 58 -17.76 19.06 -9.47
CA GLY A 58 -18.12 20.12 -8.53
C GLY A 58 -17.05 20.39 -7.47
N ARG A 59 -16.21 19.39 -7.15
CA ARG A 59 -15.14 19.48 -6.13
C ARG A 59 -13.79 19.84 -6.70
N TRP A 60 -13.40 19.25 -7.84
CA TRP A 60 -12.05 19.34 -8.41
C TRP A 60 -11.99 20.25 -9.65
N GLY A 61 -13.13 20.79 -10.09
CA GLY A 61 -13.22 21.60 -11.32
C GLY A 61 -13.46 20.77 -12.57
N GLU A 62 -13.45 21.44 -13.71
CA GLU A 62 -13.71 20.84 -15.00
C GLU A 62 -12.53 19.97 -15.45
N VAL A 63 -12.85 18.71 -15.78
CA VAL A 63 -11.93 17.70 -16.33
C VAL A 63 -12.66 16.91 -17.42
N GLY A 64 -11.94 16.19 -18.27
CA GLY A 64 -12.54 15.23 -19.19
C GLY A 64 -13.30 14.15 -18.40
N VAL A 65 -14.56 13.87 -18.77
CA VAL A 65 -15.39 12.86 -18.09
C VAL A 65 -15.78 11.77 -19.07
N TYR A 66 -15.44 10.54 -18.75
CA TYR A 66 -15.65 9.38 -19.59
C TYR A 66 -16.37 8.27 -18.83
N HIS A 67 -17.28 7.56 -19.50
CA HIS A 67 -18.02 6.44 -18.91
C HIS A 67 -17.28 5.10 -18.98
N SER A 68 -16.25 5.01 -19.82
CA SER A 68 -15.43 3.80 -19.99
C SER A 68 -13.96 4.17 -20.11
N LEU A 69 -13.09 3.21 -19.76
CA LEU A 69 -11.65 3.36 -19.90
C LEU A 69 -11.25 3.49 -21.38
N ASP A 70 -11.84 2.69 -22.27
CA ASP A 70 -11.59 2.78 -23.72
C ASP A 70 -11.83 4.18 -24.23
N ALA A 71 -12.95 4.82 -23.86
CA ALA A 71 -13.25 6.18 -24.25
C ALA A 71 -12.22 7.19 -23.70
N LEU A 72 -11.84 7.04 -22.41
CA LEU A 72 -10.80 7.89 -21.82
C LEU A 72 -9.48 7.76 -22.61
N LEU A 73 -9.01 6.53 -22.84
CA LEU A 73 -7.73 6.28 -23.52
C LEU A 73 -7.76 6.60 -25.02
N GLN A 74 -8.94 6.61 -25.65
CA GLN A 74 -9.11 7.00 -27.04
C GLN A 74 -9.04 8.52 -27.24
N TYR A 75 -9.62 9.30 -26.32
CA TYR A 75 -9.79 10.77 -26.48
C TYR A 75 -8.79 11.58 -25.69
N GLU A 76 -8.10 11.00 -24.69
CA GLU A 76 -7.13 11.69 -23.86
C GLU A 76 -5.72 11.12 -24.02
N THR A 77 -4.73 12.02 -24.01
CA THR A 77 -3.33 11.61 -23.89
C THR A 77 -2.92 11.69 -22.43
N ILE A 78 -2.83 10.54 -21.78
CA ILE A 78 -2.52 10.42 -20.35
C ILE A 78 -1.09 9.91 -20.15
N ASP A 79 -0.31 10.61 -19.32
CA ASP A 79 1.04 10.22 -18.91
C ASP A 79 1.02 9.32 -17.65
N LEU A 80 0.05 9.55 -16.73
CA LEU A 80 -0.13 8.84 -15.47
C LEU A 80 -1.60 8.45 -15.29
N LEU A 81 -1.83 7.20 -14.90
CA LEU A 81 -3.15 6.66 -14.61
C LEU A 81 -3.22 6.17 -13.15
N ALA A 82 -4.12 6.76 -12.37
CA ALA A 82 -4.49 6.27 -11.05
C ALA A 82 -5.72 5.35 -11.17
N ILE A 83 -5.61 4.11 -10.71
CA ILE A 83 -6.69 3.12 -10.74
C ILE A 83 -7.27 3.02 -9.33
N ALA A 84 -8.43 3.64 -9.12
CA ALA A 84 -9.16 3.74 -7.86
C ALA A 84 -10.59 3.16 -7.96
N SER A 85 -10.84 2.36 -9.00
CA SER A 85 -12.07 1.59 -9.16
C SER A 85 -12.18 0.48 -8.09
N PRO A 86 -13.35 -0.17 -7.93
CA PRO A 86 -13.43 -1.39 -7.12
C PRO A 86 -12.52 -2.51 -7.66
N THR A 87 -11.96 -3.31 -6.76
CA THR A 87 -10.93 -4.34 -7.07
C THR A 87 -11.26 -5.26 -8.25
N PRO A 88 -12.51 -5.72 -8.48
CA PRO A 88 -12.83 -6.57 -9.62
C PRO A 88 -12.54 -5.96 -11.00
N PHE A 89 -12.34 -4.65 -11.06
CA PHE A 89 -12.04 -3.95 -12.32
C PHE A 89 -10.54 -3.65 -12.50
N HIS A 90 -9.70 -3.89 -11.49
CA HIS A 90 -8.27 -3.55 -11.53
C HIS A 90 -7.53 -4.32 -12.63
N ALA A 91 -7.69 -5.65 -12.68
CA ALA A 91 -6.96 -6.50 -13.63
C ALA A 91 -7.19 -6.03 -15.07
N LYS A 92 -8.47 -5.83 -15.46
CA LYS A 92 -8.82 -5.33 -16.79
C LYS A 92 -8.27 -3.94 -17.05
N ALA A 93 -8.42 -3.01 -16.10
CA ALA A 93 -7.93 -1.65 -16.25
C ALA A 93 -6.41 -1.59 -16.43
N ILE A 94 -5.67 -2.40 -15.70
CA ILE A 94 -4.22 -2.51 -15.85
C ILE A 94 -3.87 -3.08 -17.22
N GLU A 95 -4.50 -4.19 -17.64
CA GLU A 95 -4.24 -4.82 -18.93
C GLU A 95 -4.43 -3.83 -20.08
N GLU A 96 -5.54 -3.10 -20.11
CA GLU A 96 -5.81 -2.06 -21.12
C GLU A 96 -4.75 -0.94 -21.05
N ALA A 97 -4.43 -0.46 -19.85
CA ALA A 97 -3.42 0.58 -19.62
C ALA A 97 -2.01 0.17 -20.10
N LEU A 98 -1.65 -1.11 -19.98
CA LEU A 98 -0.34 -1.60 -20.42
C LEU A 98 -0.13 -1.46 -21.93
N HIS A 99 -1.18 -1.47 -22.73
CA HIS A 99 -1.13 -1.32 -24.21
C HIS A 99 -1.03 0.15 -24.66
N VAL A 100 -1.24 1.13 -23.78
CA VAL A 100 -1.21 2.57 -24.13
C VAL A 100 0.23 3.07 -24.22
N LYS A 101 0.68 3.44 -25.42
CA LYS A 101 2.09 3.80 -25.68
C LYS A 101 2.60 5.00 -24.86
N ASN A 102 1.80 6.05 -24.74
CA ASN A 102 2.21 7.29 -24.07
C ASN A 102 2.10 7.25 -22.55
N LEU A 103 1.38 6.28 -22.01
CA LEU A 103 1.24 6.09 -20.58
C LEU A 103 2.55 5.56 -19.99
N ARG A 104 3.09 6.27 -19.01
CA ARG A 104 4.38 5.95 -18.38
C ARG A 104 4.23 5.44 -16.96
N TYR A 105 3.20 5.90 -16.25
CA TYR A 105 3.03 5.67 -14.82
C TYR A 105 1.65 5.09 -14.52
N ILE A 106 1.59 4.05 -13.69
CA ILE A 106 0.35 3.48 -13.17
C ILE A 106 0.45 3.41 -11.64
N LEU A 107 -0.51 4.03 -10.95
CA LEU A 107 -0.70 3.90 -9.51
C LEU A 107 -2.02 3.18 -9.28
N CYS A 108 -1.97 1.91 -8.86
CA CYS A 108 -3.16 1.10 -8.66
C CYS A 108 -3.48 0.93 -7.18
N GLU A 109 -4.76 1.06 -6.82
CA GLU A 109 -5.25 0.73 -5.48
C GLU A 109 -5.03 -0.75 -5.15
N LYS A 110 -4.96 -1.00 -3.87
CA LYS A 110 -4.88 -2.36 -3.32
C LYS A 110 -6.29 -2.99 -3.14
N PRO A 111 -6.39 -4.30 -3.15
CA PRO A 111 -5.39 -5.24 -3.66
C PRO A 111 -5.25 -5.12 -5.19
N LEU A 112 -4.11 -5.56 -5.73
CA LEU A 112 -3.83 -5.48 -7.18
C LEU A 112 -4.90 -6.16 -8.02
N VAL A 113 -5.38 -7.30 -7.56
CA VAL A 113 -6.40 -8.14 -8.22
C VAL A 113 -7.29 -8.81 -7.17
N SER A 114 -8.46 -9.31 -7.58
CA SER A 114 -9.41 -10.00 -6.70
C SER A 114 -9.07 -11.48 -6.48
N THR A 115 -8.40 -12.12 -7.44
CA THR A 115 -8.17 -13.58 -7.43
C THR A 115 -6.76 -13.97 -7.87
N GLY A 116 -6.32 -15.15 -7.42
CA GLY A 116 -5.04 -15.72 -7.87
C GLY A 116 -5.00 -16.00 -9.38
N LYS A 117 -6.15 -16.33 -10.00
CA LYS A 117 -6.23 -16.53 -11.47
C LYS A 117 -5.98 -15.24 -12.24
N GLU A 118 -6.57 -14.13 -11.79
CA GLU A 118 -6.27 -12.81 -12.37
C GLU A 118 -4.79 -12.46 -12.23
N LEU A 119 -4.18 -12.77 -11.08
CA LEU A 119 -2.77 -12.55 -10.87
C LEU A 119 -1.89 -13.39 -11.82
N GLU A 120 -2.21 -14.66 -12.01
CA GLU A 120 -1.49 -15.55 -12.94
C GLU A 120 -1.47 -15.01 -14.38
N VAL A 121 -2.60 -14.42 -14.82
CA VAL A 121 -2.70 -13.81 -16.16
C VAL A 121 -1.96 -12.48 -16.23
N LEU A 122 -2.12 -11.63 -15.23
CA LEU A 122 -1.60 -10.26 -15.22
C LEU A 122 -0.09 -10.19 -14.95
N LYS A 123 0.45 -11.07 -14.11
CA LYS A 123 1.86 -11.09 -13.70
C LYS A 123 2.86 -11.03 -14.87
N PRO A 124 2.77 -11.90 -15.91
CA PRO A 124 3.74 -11.84 -17.02
C PRO A 124 3.67 -10.51 -17.79
N LEU A 125 2.49 -9.90 -17.91
CA LEU A 125 2.31 -8.60 -18.56
C LEU A 125 2.96 -7.47 -17.74
N LEU A 126 2.74 -7.47 -16.44
CA LEU A 126 3.35 -6.51 -15.51
C LEU A 126 4.88 -6.58 -15.54
N LEU A 127 5.44 -7.81 -15.46
CA LEU A 127 6.88 -8.01 -15.43
C LEU A 127 7.58 -7.69 -16.75
N LYS A 128 6.86 -7.75 -17.87
CA LYS A 128 7.36 -7.38 -19.20
C LYS A 128 7.24 -5.88 -19.48
N SER A 129 6.40 -5.18 -18.75
CA SER A 129 6.14 -3.75 -18.98
C SER A 129 7.36 -2.89 -18.65
N GLU A 130 7.57 -1.86 -19.46
CA GLU A 130 8.54 -0.77 -19.22
C GLU A 130 7.94 0.41 -18.44
N LYS A 131 6.61 0.35 -18.13
CA LYS A 131 5.94 1.38 -17.35
C LYS A 131 6.31 1.25 -15.88
N LYS A 132 6.41 2.38 -15.17
CA LYS A 132 6.49 2.37 -13.70
C LYS A 132 5.11 2.08 -13.13
N ILE A 133 5.00 1.01 -12.36
CA ILE A 133 3.74 0.53 -11.80
C ILE A 133 3.94 0.36 -10.29
N LEU A 134 3.14 1.05 -9.49
CA LEU A 134 3.09 0.86 -8.05
C LEU A 134 1.68 0.49 -7.60
N ILE A 135 1.61 -0.34 -6.56
CA ILE A 135 0.38 -0.64 -5.83
C ILE A 135 0.32 0.29 -4.63
N HIS A 136 -0.81 0.97 -4.43
CA HIS A 136 -0.98 1.98 -3.38
C HIS A 136 -1.03 1.34 -1.97
N LEU A 137 0.12 0.85 -1.53
CA LEU A 137 0.35 0.36 -0.17
C LEU A 137 0.97 1.50 0.67
N MET A 138 0.16 2.47 1.02
CA MET A 138 0.51 3.82 1.47
C MET A 138 1.66 3.91 2.48
N ARG A 139 1.75 3.01 3.47
CA ARG A 139 2.82 3.02 4.48
C ARG A 139 4.18 2.69 3.90
N ARG A 140 4.20 1.91 2.81
CA ARG A 140 5.43 1.53 2.10
C ARG A 140 6.18 2.74 1.53
N TYR A 141 5.45 3.82 1.22
CA TYR A 141 5.95 5.02 0.56
C TYR A 141 5.99 6.24 1.50
N ASP A 142 5.55 6.09 2.74
CA ASP A 142 5.61 7.16 3.73
C ASP A 142 7.05 7.40 4.17
N PRO A 143 7.51 8.69 4.22
CA PRO A 143 8.88 9.03 4.61
C PRO A 143 9.31 8.47 5.97
N SER A 144 8.40 8.40 6.95
CA SER A 144 8.73 7.83 8.27
C SER A 144 8.99 6.34 8.22
N PHE A 145 8.24 5.60 7.40
CA PHE A 145 8.46 4.16 7.19
C PHE A 145 9.72 3.89 6.35
N ILE A 146 10.02 4.75 5.38
CA ILE A 146 11.28 4.66 4.60
C ILE A 146 12.47 4.91 5.52
N HIS A 147 12.41 5.93 6.37
CA HIS A 147 13.46 6.21 7.35
C HIS A 147 13.63 5.04 8.34
N LEU A 148 12.53 4.51 8.87
CA LEU A 148 12.56 3.35 9.76
C LEU A 148 13.18 2.11 9.10
N ALA A 149 12.86 1.85 7.83
CA ALA A 149 13.46 0.75 7.07
C ALA A 149 14.99 0.90 6.95
N HIS A 150 15.46 2.12 6.69
CA HIS A 150 16.89 2.44 6.65
C HIS A 150 17.57 2.21 8.01
N ASP A 151 16.96 2.65 9.13
CA ASP A 151 17.48 2.42 10.48
C ASP A 151 17.55 0.90 10.80
N ILE A 152 16.52 0.13 10.40
CA ILE A 152 16.49 -1.34 10.56
C ILE A 152 17.56 -2.01 9.71
N GLU A 153 17.74 -1.60 8.46
CA GLU A 153 18.75 -2.14 7.55
C GLU A 153 20.18 -1.92 8.08
N ASN A 154 20.41 -0.77 8.72
CA ASN A 154 21.68 -0.43 9.37
C ASN A 154 21.83 -1.02 10.80
N GLU A 155 20.95 -1.93 11.20
CA GLU A 155 20.96 -2.64 12.48
C GLU A 155 21.03 -1.68 13.71
N LYS A 156 20.40 -0.51 13.65
CA LYS A 156 20.41 0.51 14.73
C LYS A 156 20.04 -0.07 16.10
N TRP A 157 19.14 -1.05 16.14
CA TRP A 157 18.73 -1.77 17.36
C TRP A 157 19.23 -3.23 17.39
N GLY A 158 20.20 -3.58 16.54
CA GLY A 158 20.63 -4.95 16.35
C GLY A 158 19.66 -5.73 15.43
N LYS A 159 19.84 -7.07 15.37
CA LYS A 159 19.00 -7.93 14.52
C LYS A 159 17.60 -8.06 15.09
N ALA A 160 16.61 -8.16 14.20
CA ALA A 160 15.24 -8.44 14.59
C ALA A 160 15.12 -9.86 15.17
N VAL A 161 14.56 -9.94 16.37
CA VAL A 161 14.31 -11.21 17.08
C VAL A 161 12.95 -11.75 16.69
N ARG A 162 11.91 -10.91 16.78
CA ARG A 162 10.52 -11.30 16.49
C ARG A 162 9.65 -10.07 16.23
N PHE A 163 8.53 -10.26 15.53
CA PHE A 163 7.46 -9.28 15.45
C PHE A 163 6.11 -9.89 15.84
N GLN A 164 5.19 -9.00 16.23
CA GLN A 164 3.78 -9.29 16.42
C GLN A 164 2.95 -8.14 15.89
N GLY A 165 1.96 -8.46 15.06
CA GLY A 165 1.08 -7.45 14.48
C GLY A 165 -0.39 -7.80 14.62
N VAL A 166 -1.22 -6.76 14.68
CA VAL A 166 -2.68 -6.85 14.72
C VAL A 166 -3.26 -5.97 13.63
N PHE A 167 -4.24 -6.48 12.91
CA PHE A 167 -4.99 -5.74 11.91
C PHE A 167 -6.45 -6.23 11.84
N THR A 168 -7.29 -5.54 11.07
CA THR A 168 -8.71 -5.89 10.85
C THR A 168 -8.99 -6.00 9.36
N LYS A 169 -10.16 -6.53 8.97
CA LYS A 169 -10.72 -6.58 7.62
C LYS A 169 -9.96 -7.51 6.65
N GLY A 170 -9.57 -8.70 7.12
CA GLY A 170 -9.02 -9.76 6.29
C GLY A 170 -7.56 -9.60 5.87
N LEU A 171 -6.95 -10.72 5.50
CA LEU A 171 -5.53 -10.81 5.13
C LEU A 171 -5.25 -10.10 3.79
N LEU A 172 -6.12 -10.29 2.78
CA LEU A 172 -5.97 -9.68 1.46
C LEU A 172 -6.30 -8.19 1.48
N HIS A 173 -7.38 -7.78 2.18
CA HIS A 173 -7.84 -6.40 2.14
C HIS A 173 -7.00 -5.45 2.99
N ASN A 174 -6.63 -5.85 4.21
CA ASN A 174 -5.86 -5.00 5.13
C ASN A 174 -4.51 -5.61 5.56
N GLY A 175 -4.46 -6.93 5.74
CA GLY A 175 -3.21 -7.61 6.09
C GLY A 175 -2.10 -7.38 5.07
N ILE A 176 -2.46 -7.17 3.81
CA ILE A 176 -1.51 -6.83 2.75
C ILE A 176 -0.68 -5.57 3.06
N HIS A 177 -1.24 -4.57 3.74
CA HIS A 177 -0.49 -3.40 4.18
C HIS A 177 0.56 -3.76 5.23
N MET A 178 0.22 -4.68 6.17
CA MET A 178 1.16 -5.16 7.19
C MET A 178 2.28 -5.98 6.55
N LEU A 179 1.93 -6.86 5.63
CA LEU A 179 2.89 -7.69 4.89
C LEU A 179 3.83 -6.85 4.04
N ALA A 180 3.34 -5.78 3.42
CA ALA A 180 4.17 -4.85 2.64
C ALA A 180 5.16 -4.06 3.52
N VAL A 181 4.73 -3.63 4.71
CA VAL A 181 5.63 -3.00 5.70
C VAL A 181 6.69 -3.99 6.18
N LEU A 182 6.29 -5.20 6.55
CA LEU A 182 7.22 -6.23 6.99
C LEU A 182 8.20 -6.64 5.89
N SER A 183 7.74 -6.76 4.65
CA SER A 183 8.60 -7.06 3.52
C SER A 183 9.59 -5.93 3.24
N HIS A 184 9.17 -4.68 3.42
CA HIS A 184 10.06 -3.52 3.34
C HIS A 184 11.19 -3.57 4.38
N PHE A 185 10.89 -4.00 5.59
CA PHE A 185 11.86 -4.04 6.69
C PHE A 185 12.77 -5.28 6.65
N PHE A 186 12.23 -6.42 6.26
CA PHE A 186 12.89 -7.72 6.47
C PHE A 186 13.07 -8.57 5.23
N GLY A 187 12.82 -8.01 4.04
CA GLY A 187 12.96 -8.72 2.77
C GLY A 187 11.76 -9.62 2.44
N LYS A 188 11.93 -10.51 1.47
CA LYS A 188 10.85 -11.28 0.87
C LYS A 188 10.14 -12.20 1.85
N ILE A 189 8.82 -12.29 1.73
CA ILE A 189 8.00 -13.25 2.47
C ILE A 189 8.30 -14.66 1.96
N LYS A 190 8.71 -15.53 2.89
CA LYS A 190 8.96 -16.97 2.63
C LYS A 190 7.67 -17.77 2.76
N THR A 191 6.98 -17.61 3.91
CA THR A 191 5.75 -18.35 4.21
C THR A 191 4.75 -17.51 4.99
N ILE A 192 3.47 -17.74 4.73
CA ILE A 192 2.34 -17.35 5.57
C ILE A 192 1.64 -18.65 5.95
N LYS A 193 1.72 -19.04 7.24
CA LYS A 193 1.11 -20.25 7.75
C LYS A 193 -0.11 -19.88 8.60
N PRO A 194 -1.32 -20.24 8.18
CA PRO A 194 -2.51 -20.06 9.00
C PRO A 194 -2.45 -20.98 10.22
N LEU A 195 -2.92 -20.50 11.36
CA LEU A 195 -2.99 -21.23 12.63
C LEU A 195 -4.46 -21.48 13.01
N HIS A 196 -5.22 -20.42 13.21
CA HIS A 196 -6.64 -20.44 13.50
C HIS A 196 -7.31 -19.41 12.60
N VAL A 197 -7.95 -19.85 11.51
CA VAL A 197 -8.51 -18.95 10.52
C VAL A 197 -10.00 -19.22 10.27
N LYS A 198 -10.71 -18.14 9.94
CA LYS A 198 -12.06 -18.12 9.44
C LYS A 198 -12.02 -17.75 7.97
N ILE A 199 -12.67 -18.53 7.12
CA ILE A 199 -12.82 -18.25 5.71
C ILE A 199 -13.91 -17.17 5.56
N LEU A 200 -13.56 -16.10 4.86
CA LEU A 200 -14.48 -15.08 4.37
C LEU A 200 -14.80 -15.34 2.89
N GLU A 201 -15.74 -14.60 2.31
CA GLU A 201 -16.13 -14.80 0.91
C GLU A 201 -14.92 -14.80 -0.03
N ASP A 202 -14.12 -13.73 0.01
CA ASP A 202 -12.96 -13.50 -0.87
C ASP A 202 -11.62 -13.47 -0.12
N ASP A 203 -11.64 -13.65 1.22
CA ASP A 203 -10.47 -13.43 2.08
C ASP A 203 -10.44 -14.46 3.22
N ILE A 204 -9.45 -14.34 4.10
CA ILE A 204 -9.36 -15.09 5.36
C ILE A 204 -9.02 -14.15 6.51
N SER A 205 -9.52 -14.49 7.69
CA SER A 205 -9.28 -13.77 8.94
C SER A 205 -8.80 -14.73 10.02
N GLY A 206 -8.03 -14.26 11.01
CA GLY A 206 -7.54 -15.07 12.13
C GLY A 206 -6.04 -14.91 12.36
N ASP A 207 -5.40 -15.97 12.85
CA ASP A 207 -4.00 -15.96 13.26
C ASP A 207 -3.07 -16.60 12.23
N PHE A 208 -1.93 -15.96 12.01
CA PHE A 208 -0.93 -16.37 11.03
C PHE A 208 0.48 -16.33 11.62
N GLU A 209 1.26 -17.36 11.36
CA GLU A 209 2.73 -17.30 11.49
C GLU A 209 3.32 -16.84 10.16
N VAL A 210 4.14 -15.79 10.19
CA VAL A 210 4.77 -15.23 8.99
C VAL A 210 6.28 -15.29 9.12
N LYS A 211 6.94 -15.79 8.07
CA LYS A 211 8.40 -15.86 7.96
C LYS A 211 8.87 -15.08 6.76
N LEU A 212 9.81 -14.16 6.99
CA LEU A 212 10.52 -13.39 5.98
C LEU A 212 12.00 -13.81 5.90
N GLU A 213 12.78 -13.15 5.09
CA GLU A 213 14.22 -13.44 4.97
C GLU A 213 14.99 -13.17 6.25
N LYS A 214 14.72 -12.02 6.91
CA LYS A 214 15.48 -11.55 8.07
C LYS A 214 14.70 -11.58 9.39
N ALA A 215 13.42 -11.95 9.39
CA ALA A 215 12.58 -11.95 10.59
C ALA A 215 11.43 -12.97 10.49
N HIS A 216 10.83 -13.30 11.64
CA HIS A 216 9.60 -14.09 11.72
C HIS A 216 8.73 -13.59 12.88
N GLY A 217 7.44 -13.91 12.83
CA GLY A 217 6.52 -13.48 13.87
C GLY A 217 5.08 -13.93 13.65
N ALA A 218 4.19 -13.36 14.42
CA ALA A 218 2.76 -13.65 14.36
C ALA A 218 1.98 -12.41 13.91
N LEU A 219 0.92 -12.64 13.14
CA LEU A 219 -0.07 -11.65 12.76
C LEU A 219 -1.46 -12.15 13.18
N SER A 220 -2.27 -11.27 13.73
CA SER A 220 -3.67 -11.56 14.08
C SER A 220 -4.60 -10.60 13.35
N CYS A 221 -5.52 -11.15 12.56
CA CYS A 221 -6.63 -10.41 11.98
C CYS A 221 -7.83 -10.50 12.92
N MET A 222 -8.21 -9.39 13.52
CA MET A 222 -9.28 -9.29 14.52
C MET A 222 -10.53 -8.65 13.90
N ASP A 223 -11.27 -9.39 13.09
CA ASP A 223 -12.44 -8.87 12.38
C ASP A 223 -13.66 -8.62 13.27
N ASP A 224 -13.65 -9.15 14.48
CA ASP A 224 -14.72 -8.95 15.48
C ASP A 224 -14.62 -7.57 16.19
N LEU A 225 -13.55 -6.80 15.95
CA LEU A 225 -13.42 -5.45 16.50
C LEU A 225 -14.35 -4.47 15.78
N PRO A 226 -15.08 -3.61 16.51
CA PRO A 226 -15.97 -2.60 15.92
C PRO A 226 -15.22 -1.38 15.36
N TYR A 227 -13.89 -1.43 15.32
CA TYR A 227 -13.01 -0.38 14.81
C TYR A 227 -11.85 -0.96 14.01
N SER A 228 -11.20 -0.13 13.19
CA SER A 228 -10.02 -0.55 12.43
C SER A 228 -8.78 -0.54 13.32
N ALA A 229 -8.03 -1.63 13.31
CA ALA A 229 -6.73 -1.75 13.95
C ALA A 229 -5.62 -1.96 12.91
N PHE A 230 -4.46 -1.38 13.17
CA PHE A 230 -3.20 -1.67 12.49
C PHE A 230 -2.09 -1.32 13.47
N GLU A 231 -1.56 -2.33 14.14
CA GLU A 231 -0.52 -2.19 15.14
C GLU A 231 0.57 -3.25 14.92
N LEU A 232 1.82 -2.87 15.10
CA LEU A 232 2.98 -3.75 14.90
C LEU A 232 4.05 -3.47 15.95
N SER A 233 4.41 -4.47 16.72
CA SER A 233 5.57 -4.45 17.62
C SER A 233 6.69 -5.31 17.02
N ILE A 234 7.92 -4.77 17.03
CA ILE A 234 9.11 -5.46 16.54
C ILE A 234 10.18 -5.41 17.64
N TRP A 235 10.62 -6.58 18.09
CA TRP A 235 11.71 -6.72 19.08
C TRP A 235 13.03 -7.00 18.38
N PHE A 236 14.06 -6.29 18.81
CA PHE A 236 15.42 -6.41 18.35
C PHE A 236 16.34 -6.81 19.53
N GLU A 237 17.60 -7.16 19.26
CA GLU A 237 18.58 -7.51 20.29
C GLU A 237 18.83 -6.38 21.30
N HIS A 238 18.71 -5.12 20.83
CA HIS A 238 19.06 -3.94 21.63
C HIS A 238 17.94 -2.90 21.73
N GLY A 239 16.74 -3.22 21.27
CA GLY A 239 15.62 -2.28 21.29
C GLY A 239 14.29 -2.87 20.85
N LYS A 240 13.31 -2.00 20.68
CA LYS A 240 11.96 -2.32 20.21
C LYS A 240 11.40 -1.16 19.39
N ILE A 241 10.58 -1.47 18.42
CA ILE A 241 9.73 -0.51 17.70
C ILE A 241 8.27 -0.88 17.93
N ASP A 242 7.48 0.11 18.27
CA ASP A 242 6.01 0.01 18.31
C ASP A 242 5.38 0.95 17.29
N ILE A 243 4.63 0.40 16.35
CA ILE A 243 3.83 1.12 15.37
C ILE A 243 2.38 1.00 15.81
N LYS A 244 1.72 2.11 16.10
CA LYS A 244 0.37 2.20 16.68
C LYS A 244 -0.51 3.18 15.93
N GLU A 245 -1.79 3.27 16.32
CA GLU A 245 -2.75 4.26 15.82
C GLU A 245 -2.85 4.25 14.28
N GLY A 246 -2.98 3.05 13.69
CA GLY A 246 -3.03 2.93 12.22
C GLY A 246 -1.69 3.19 11.52
N GLY A 247 -0.59 3.27 12.25
CA GLY A 247 0.74 3.63 11.74
C GLY A 247 1.08 5.11 11.91
N SER A 248 0.17 5.91 12.49
CA SER A 248 0.42 7.34 12.72
C SER A 248 1.33 7.64 13.91
N LYS A 249 1.62 6.65 14.73
CA LYS A 249 2.55 6.76 15.85
C LYS A 249 3.58 5.64 15.81
N ILE A 250 4.86 6.01 15.78
CA ILE A 250 5.99 5.09 15.75
C ILE A 250 6.91 5.44 16.90
N ASP A 251 6.91 4.60 17.95
CA ASP A 251 7.76 4.77 19.12
C ASP A 251 8.97 3.83 19.03
N SER A 252 10.17 4.34 19.30
CA SER A 252 11.39 3.56 19.48
C SER A 252 11.80 3.44 20.94
N PHE A 253 12.34 2.28 21.28
CA PHE A 253 12.83 1.95 22.62
C PHE A 253 14.22 1.35 22.53
N VAL A 254 15.08 1.68 23.50
CA VAL A 254 16.42 1.14 23.61
C VAL A 254 16.60 0.32 24.89
N LYS A 255 17.43 -0.71 24.81
CA LYS A 255 17.82 -1.55 25.94
C LYS A 255 18.75 -0.78 26.87
N LYS A 256 18.39 -0.67 28.16
CA LYS A 256 19.17 -0.04 29.20
C LYS A 256 19.33 -0.97 30.42
N PRO A 257 20.37 -0.81 31.22
CA PRO A 257 20.46 -1.50 32.52
C PRO A 257 19.25 -1.18 33.40
N SER A 258 18.68 -2.18 34.05
CA SER A 258 17.55 -1.98 34.96
C SER A 258 17.99 -1.14 36.17
N PRO A 259 17.24 -0.10 36.54
CA PRO A 259 17.53 0.67 37.73
C PRO A 259 17.17 -0.10 39.05
N LEU A 260 16.40 -1.19 38.93
CA LEU A 260 15.90 -1.94 40.08
C LEU A 260 16.71 -3.21 40.37
N TYR A 261 17.29 -3.83 39.34
CA TYR A 261 17.93 -5.14 39.45
C TYR A 261 19.27 -5.16 38.71
N GLU A 262 20.34 -5.37 39.45
CA GLU A 262 21.69 -5.51 38.89
C GLU A 262 21.79 -6.71 37.94
N GLY A 263 22.41 -6.50 36.76
CA GLY A 263 22.57 -7.51 35.73
C GLY A 263 21.33 -7.71 34.82
N TYR A 264 20.22 -7.04 35.10
CA TYR A 264 19.02 -7.05 34.26
C TYR A 264 18.96 -5.83 33.34
N PHE A 265 18.17 -5.95 32.27
CA PHE A 265 17.94 -4.89 31.30
C PHE A 265 16.44 -4.63 31.15
N THR A 266 16.09 -3.39 30.84
CA THR A 266 14.74 -2.95 30.51
C THR A 266 14.76 -2.16 29.21
N LEU A 267 13.56 -1.88 28.67
CA LEU A 267 13.38 -1.00 27.51
C LEU A 267 12.97 0.39 28.02
N GLU A 268 13.70 1.40 27.59
CA GLU A 268 13.34 2.79 27.81
C GLU A 268 12.92 3.42 26.48
N HIS A 269 11.88 4.26 26.52
CA HIS A 269 11.46 5.04 25.37
C HIS A 269 12.60 5.96 24.91
N GLU A 270 12.95 5.89 23.63
CA GLU A 270 14.01 6.69 23.03
C GLU A 270 13.43 7.90 22.28
N SER A 271 12.52 7.64 21.36
CA SER A 271 11.90 8.69 20.54
C SER A 271 10.57 8.26 19.95
N THR A 272 9.77 9.25 19.58
CA THR A 272 8.62 9.08 18.67
C THR A 272 8.98 9.69 17.33
N LEU A 273 8.95 8.90 16.27
CA LEU A 273 9.28 9.37 14.91
C LEU A 273 8.19 10.30 14.38
N PRO A 274 8.57 11.37 13.67
CA PRO A 274 7.62 12.21 12.95
C PRO A 274 6.76 11.36 11.99
N ASN A 275 5.50 11.66 11.92
CA ASN A 275 4.57 10.95 11.04
C ASN A 275 4.02 11.87 9.95
N SER A 276 3.87 11.34 8.76
CA SER A 276 3.39 12.04 7.57
C SER A 276 2.23 11.35 6.85
N LEU A 277 1.62 10.32 7.47
CA LEU A 277 0.48 9.58 6.89
C LEU A 277 -0.75 10.44 6.57
N ASN A 278 -0.84 11.66 7.04
CA ASN A 278 -1.86 12.62 6.62
C ASN A 278 -1.78 13.01 5.13
N SER A 279 -0.64 12.73 4.47
CA SER A 279 -0.41 13.02 3.06
C SER A 279 -0.06 11.77 2.23
N TYR A 280 -0.54 10.60 2.67
CA TYR A 280 -0.16 9.30 2.11
C TYR A 280 -0.39 9.16 0.59
N ALA A 281 -1.44 9.78 0.05
CA ALA A 281 -1.70 9.74 -1.38
C ALA A 281 -0.66 10.55 -2.17
N LEU A 282 -0.24 11.71 -1.63
CA LEU A 282 0.82 12.52 -2.24
C LEU A 282 2.17 11.80 -2.17
N HIS A 283 2.55 11.22 -1.02
CA HIS A 283 3.81 10.47 -0.88
C HIS A 283 3.90 9.28 -1.85
N SER A 284 2.79 8.58 -2.08
CA SER A 284 2.77 7.48 -3.06
C SER A 284 2.96 7.98 -4.48
N LEU A 285 2.37 9.14 -4.83
CA LEU A 285 2.54 9.77 -6.14
C LEU A 285 3.98 10.29 -6.32
N GLU A 286 4.52 11.01 -5.36
CA GLU A 286 5.91 11.49 -5.35
C GLU A 286 6.89 10.34 -5.51
N PHE A 287 6.72 9.28 -4.70
CA PHE A 287 7.56 8.09 -4.78
C PHE A 287 7.51 7.44 -6.17
N LEU A 288 6.32 7.30 -6.79
CA LEU A 288 6.19 6.77 -8.15
C LEU A 288 6.96 7.59 -9.18
N LEU A 289 6.93 8.91 -9.07
CA LEU A 289 7.58 9.81 -10.02
C LEU A 289 9.10 9.87 -9.85
N GLU A 290 9.59 9.74 -8.61
CA GLU A 290 11.01 9.90 -8.25
C GLU A 290 11.80 8.59 -8.26
N VAL A 291 11.16 7.45 -7.94
CA VAL A 291 11.84 6.14 -7.90
C VAL A 291 12.45 5.79 -9.25
N ASP A 292 13.66 5.24 -9.26
CA ASP A 292 14.25 4.71 -10.48
C ASP A 292 13.52 3.44 -10.99
N ASP A 293 13.68 3.14 -12.27
CA ASP A 293 12.96 2.06 -12.95
C ASP A 293 13.29 0.67 -12.36
N ILE A 294 14.54 0.45 -11.96
CA ILE A 294 14.99 -0.82 -11.37
C ILE A 294 14.33 -1.03 -10.03
N LYS A 295 14.36 -0.03 -9.17
CA LYS A 295 13.74 -0.10 -7.83
C LYS A 295 12.23 -0.21 -7.92
N ALA A 296 11.58 0.53 -8.82
CA ALA A 296 10.14 0.41 -9.05
C ALA A 296 9.75 -1.02 -9.44
N LYS A 297 10.52 -1.65 -10.33
CA LYS A 297 10.29 -3.03 -10.75
C LYS A 297 10.50 -4.03 -9.61
N GLN A 298 11.55 -3.86 -8.81
CA GLN A 298 11.79 -4.69 -7.62
C GLN A 298 10.62 -4.62 -6.62
N ILE A 299 10.07 -3.42 -6.38
CA ILE A 299 8.93 -3.21 -5.50
C ILE A 299 7.66 -3.87 -6.09
N LEU A 300 7.44 -3.75 -7.39
CA LEU A 300 6.32 -4.42 -8.05
C LEU A 300 6.43 -5.96 -7.92
N GLU A 301 7.60 -6.53 -8.14
CA GLU A 301 7.87 -7.97 -7.95
C GLU A 301 7.63 -8.41 -6.50
N GLU A 302 8.06 -7.61 -5.53
CA GLU A 302 7.80 -7.83 -4.11
C GLU A 302 6.30 -7.86 -3.81
N HIS A 303 5.54 -6.87 -4.31
CA HIS A 303 4.09 -6.81 -4.11
C HIS A 303 3.34 -7.94 -4.82
N ILE A 304 3.76 -8.35 -6.01
CA ILE A 304 3.22 -9.53 -6.69
C ILE A 304 3.45 -10.79 -5.82
N LEU A 305 4.65 -10.97 -5.27
CA LEU A 305 4.96 -12.10 -4.39
C LEU A 305 4.08 -12.10 -3.13
N ILE A 306 3.81 -10.93 -2.53
CA ILE A 306 2.90 -10.82 -1.37
C ILE A 306 1.50 -11.34 -1.75
N HIS A 307 0.94 -10.91 -2.88
CA HIS A 307 -0.36 -11.38 -3.36
C HIS A 307 -0.35 -12.90 -3.62
N GLU A 308 0.70 -13.42 -4.26
CA GLU A 308 0.86 -14.86 -4.49
C GLU A 308 0.79 -15.64 -3.16
N LYS A 309 1.54 -15.20 -2.14
CA LYS A 309 1.54 -15.85 -0.83
C LYS A 309 0.19 -15.78 -0.13
N ILE A 310 -0.53 -14.66 -0.24
CA ILE A 310 -1.89 -14.53 0.29
C ILE A 310 -2.84 -15.50 -0.44
N PHE A 311 -2.85 -15.52 -1.78
CA PHE A 311 -3.73 -16.40 -2.55
C PHE A 311 -3.40 -17.88 -2.38
N GLU A 312 -2.10 -18.25 -2.28
CA GLU A 312 -1.68 -19.61 -1.91
C GLU A 312 -2.31 -20.03 -0.56
N THR A 313 -2.26 -19.13 0.43
CA THR A 313 -2.80 -19.38 1.78
C THR A 313 -4.32 -19.53 1.74
N ILE A 314 -5.04 -18.59 1.11
CA ILE A 314 -6.51 -18.64 0.95
C ILE A 314 -6.94 -19.93 0.23
N THR A 315 -6.26 -20.29 -0.86
CA THR A 315 -6.61 -21.48 -1.65
C THR A 315 -6.40 -22.78 -0.90
N LYS A 316 -5.36 -22.86 -0.06
CA LYS A 316 -5.10 -23.99 0.79
C LYS A 316 -6.24 -24.21 1.80
N GLU A 317 -6.61 -23.15 2.52
CA GLU A 317 -7.62 -23.21 3.57
C GLU A 317 -9.03 -23.48 3.03
N LYS A 318 -9.36 -23.02 1.81
CA LYS A 318 -10.65 -23.34 1.17
C LYS A 318 -10.78 -24.81 0.71
N ARG A 319 -9.66 -25.58 0.71
CA ARG A 319 -9.64 -27.02 0.32
C ARG A 319 -9.65 -27.96 1.51
N THR A 320 -9.33 -27.47 2.71
CA THR A 320 -9.41 -28.21 3.98
C THR A 320 -10.76 -28.07 4.64
#